data_a4441c34873655eda2fcc2ac84e77331
#
_entry.id   a4441c34873655eda2fcc2ac84e77331
#
_cell.length_a   1.000
_cell.length_b   1.000
_cell.length_c   1.000
_cell.angle_alpha   90.00
_cell.angle_beta   90.00
_cell.angle_gamma   90.00
#
_symmetry.space_group_name_H-M   'P 1'
#
loop_
_entity.id
_entity.type
_entity.pdbx_description
1 polymer ?
#
loop_
_entity_poly.entity_id
_entity_poly.type
_entity_poly.pdbx_seq_one_letter_code
_entity_poly.pdbx_strand_id
1 'polypeptide(L)'
;MSQSPISPLRRRMIEDMTVRGFGEKTQNDYIRHVKNFTIFLGRSPGQARPEDLRRYQVHQREQGVQPPTMNSAVAALRFFFTTTCNRPETARHLTLVRQPQKLPVVLTPEEVARLIQAAPGPKYKAALAVAYGAGLRVSEVANLRVLDIDSERMVIRVEQGKGKKDRNGMLSPRLLVLLREWWLVGRPTMWLFPGRDPLLPITPRQLHRVVCETADAVGIEKRVSPHTLRHSFATHLLEQGVDVRLIQVALGHSKLDTTARYAHVAGKVLREMVSPLDQLTSLVRGKDAPT
;
A
#
# COMPACT_ATOMS: atom_id res chain seq x y z
N MET A 1 23.24 -5.40 23.88
CA MET A 1 23.40 -6.15 22.61
C MET A 1 24.35 -5.36 21.72
N SER A 2 25.59 -5.83 21.53
CA SER A 2 26.60 -5.15 20.74
C SER A 2 26.18 -5.21 19.26
N GLN A 3 25.95 -4.05 18.65
CA GLN A 3 25.72 -3.96 17.21
C GLN A 3 27.01 -4.40 16.52
N SER A 4 26.96 -5.52 15.80
CA SER A 4 28.06 -5.95 14.95
C SER A 4 28.44 -4.81 14.01
N PRO A 5 29.74 -4.48 13.84
CA PRO A 5 30.18 -3.36 13.03
C PRO A 5 29.66 -3.49 11.61
N ILE A 6 29.09 -2.40 11.10
CA ILE A 6 28.56 -2.35 9.72
C ILE A 6 29.73 -2.53 8.75
N SER A 7 29.68 -3.55 7.89
CA SER A 7 30.74 -3.79 6.91
C SER A 7 30.93 -2.59 5.98
N PRO A 8 32.16 -2.32 5.49
CA PRO A 8 32.44 -1.19 4.60
C PRO A 8 31.54 -1.18 3.36
N LEU A 9 31.29 -2.34 2.74
CA LEU A 9 30.40 -2.46 1.58
C LEU A 9 28.94 -2.09 1.91
N ARG A 10 28.45 -2.51 3.09
CA ARG A 10 27.09 -2.15 3.51
C ARG A 10 26.97 -0.64 3.73
N ARG A 11 27.97 -0.02 4.36
CA ARG A 11 27.99 1.44 4.58
C ARG A 11 27.96 2.17 3.25
N ARG A 12 28.86 1.81 2.34
CA ARG A 12 28.92 2.40 1.00
C ARG A 12 27.59 2.24 0.25
N MET A 13 26.97 1.05 0.31
CA MET A 13 25.67 0.84 -0.35
C MET A 13 24.57 1.75 0.23
N ILE A 14 24.56 1.99 1.53
CA ILE A 14 23.61 2.91 2.18
C ILE A 14 23.85 4.33 1.69
N GLU A 15 25.11 4.79 1.65
CA GLU A 15 25.50 6.11 1.14
C GLU A 15 25.08 6.28 -0.33
N ASP A 16 25.37 5.30 -1.18
CA ASP A 16 24.97 5.29 -2.59
C ASP A 16 23.45 5.39 -2.79
N MET A 17 22.67 4.72 -1.95
CA MET A 17 21.21 4.78 -1.98
C MET A 17 20.69 6.14 -1.46
N THR A 18 21.32 6.68 -0.41
CA THR A 18 20.94 7.96 0.19
C THR A 18 21.14 9.11 -0.81
N VAL A 19 22.30 9.17 -1.49
CA VAL A 19 22.56 10.17 -2.55
C VAL A 19 21.52 10.11 -3.67
N ARG A 20 20.96 8.94 -3.95
CA ARG A 20 19.91 8.74 -4.98
C ARG A 20 18.49 8.92 -4.45
N GLY A 21 18.31 9.35 -3.20
CA GLY A 21 17.02 9.62 -2.61
C GLY A 21 16.16 8.37 -2.33
N PHE A 22 16.77 7.21 -2.16
CA PHE A 22 16.03 5.98 -1.80
C PHE A 22 15.46 6.11 -0.40
N GLY A 23 14.14 5.88 -0.26
CA GLY A 23 13.50 5.84 1.05
C GLY A 23 14.02 4.68 1.91
N GLU A 24 13.98 4.87 3.23
CA GLU A 24 14.51 3.93 4.24
C GLU A 24 14.02 2.49 4.04
N LYS A 25 12.72 2.32 3.72
CA LYS A 25 12.16 0.99 3.45
C LYS A 25 12.86 0.30 2.27
N THR A 26 13.11 1.02 1.18
CA THR A 26 13.81 0.47 0.00
C THR A 26 15.25 0.14 0.34
N GLN A 27 15.92 1.00 1.11
CA GLN A 27 17.29 0.74 1.58
C GLN A 27 17.35 -0.55 2.40
N ASN A 28 16.46 -0.71 3.37
CA ASN A 28 16.37 -1.90 4.22
C ASN A 28 16.07 -3.17 3.41
N ASP A 29 15.15 -3.10 2.43
CA ASP A 29 14.85 -4.22 1.55
C ASP A 29 16.05 -4.61 0.68
N TYR A 30 16.76 -3.66 0.10
CA TYR A 30 17.95 -3.92 -0.71
C TYR A 30 19.08 -4.52 0.12
N ILE A 31 19.35 -3.98 1.31
CA ILE A 31 20.34 -4.53 2.25
C ILE A 31 19.99 -5.97 2.62
N ARG A 32 18.72 -6.26 2.90
CA ARG A 32 18.25 -7.61 3.22
C ARG A 32 18.53 -8.59 2.08
N HIS A 33 18.27 -8.21 0.83
CA HIS A 33 18.54 -9.06 -0.33
C HIS A 33 20.03 -9.32 -0.52
N VAL A 34 20.89 -8.30 -0.39
CA VAL A 34 22.34 -8.48 -0.46
C VAL A 34 22.86 -9.34 0.72
N LYS A 35 22.30 -9.16 1.92
CA LYS A 35 22.62 -10.02 3.08
C LYS A 35 22.28 -11.48 2.81
N ASN A 36 21.09 -11.77 2.27
CA ASN A 36 20.67 -13.13 1.94
C ASN A 36 21.60 -13.76 0.88
N PHE A 37 22.01 -12.98 -0.12
CA PHE A 37 23.01 -13.43 -1.09
C PHE A 37 24.37 -13.70 -0.44
N THR A 38 24.82 -12.85 0.50
CA THR A 38 26.08 -13.05 1.24
C THR A 38 26.05 -14.35 2.06
N ILE A 39 24.90 -14.65 2.71
CA ILE A 39 24.73 -15.89 3.47
C ILE A 39 24.84 -17.11 2.54
N PHE A 40 24.15 -17.07 1.39
CA PHE A 40 24.24 -18.13 0.39
C PHE A 40 25.67 -18.33 -0.12
N LEU A 41 26.39 -17.24 -0.38
CA LEU A 41 27.72 -17.26 -0.95
C LEU A 41 28.80 -17.75 0.05
N GLY A 42 28.59 -17.56 1.36
CA GLY A 42 29.54 -17.90 2.42
C GLY A 42 30.81 -17.03 2.46
N ARG A 43 30.87 -15.97 1.64
CA ARG A 43 32.01 -15.04 1.52
C ARG A 43 31.55 -13.64 1.15
N SER A 44 32.47 -12.67 1.06
CA SER A 44 32.13 -11.29 0.68
C SER A 44 31.43 -11.24 -0.67
N PRO A 45 30.25 -10.56 -0.75
CA PRO A 45 29.48 -10.45 -2.00
C PRO A 45 30.21 -9.68 -3.07
N GLY A 46 31.14 -8.79 -2.72
CA GLY A 46 31.97 -8.06 -3.70
C GLY A 46 32.90 -8.95 -4.52
N GLN A 47 33.18 -10.18 -4.04
CA GLN A 47 34.02 -11.17 -4.72
C GLN A 47 33.22 -12.18 -5.58
N ALA A 48 31.89 -12.00 -5.66
CA ALA A 48 31.06 -12.91 -6.42
C ALA A 48 31.38 -12.88 -7.91
N ARG A 49 31.29 -14.05 -8.54
CA ARG A 49 31.43 -14.25 -9.98
C ARG A 49 30.03 -14.36 -10.62
N PRO A 50 29.92 -14.18 -11.94
CA PRO A 50 28.64 -14.35 -12.64
C PRO A 50 27.94 -15.68 -12.33
N GLU A 51 28.67 -16.77 -12.26
CA GLU A 51 28.12 -18.09 -11.96
C GLU A 51 27.51 -18.17 -10.53
N ASP A 52 28.05 -17.45 -9.56
CA ASP A 52 27.50 -17.39 -8.20
C ASP A 52 26.09 -16.74 -8.22
N LEU A 53 25.85 -15.74 -9.07
CA LEU A 53 24.54 -15.11 -9.24
C LEU A 53 23.54 -16.07 -9.88
N ARG A 54 23.96 -16.80 -10.92
CA ARG A 54 23.11 -17.83 -11.55
C ARG A 54 22.74 -18.89 -10.54
N ARG A 55 23.70 -19.46 -9.79
CA ARG A 55 23.48 -20.46 -8.75
C ARG A 55 22.52 -19.94 -7.66
N TYR A 56 22.65 -18.68 -7.26
CA TYR A 56 21.75 -18.08 -6.27
C TYR A 56 20.31 -17.98 -6.80
N GLN A 57 20.10 -17.59 -8.07
CA GLN A 57 18.76 -17.57 -8.65
C GLN A 57 18.13 -18.98 -8.78
N VAL A 58 18.93 -20.00 -9.12
CA VAL A 58 18.50 -21.40 -9.11
C VAL A 58 18.11 -21.83 -7.71
N HIS A 59 18.98 -21.58 -6.73
CA HIS A 59 18.70 -21.89 -5.32
C HIS A 59 17.42 -21.21 -4.81
N GLN A 60 17.19 -19.93 -5.12
CA GLN A 60 15.94 -19.26 -4.74
C GLN A 60 14.71 -19.98 -5.34
N ARG A 61 14.81 -20.46 -6.56
CA ARG A 61 13.71 -21.17 -7.22
C ARG A 61 13.45 -22.55 -6.58
N GLU A 62 14.51 -23.29 -6.26
CA GLU A 62 14.43 -24.58 -5.54
C GLU A 62 13.82 -24.41 -4.14
N GLN A 63 14.10 -23.29 -3.47
CA GLN A 63 13.51 -22.93 -2.18
C GLN A 63 12.07 -22.38 -2.31
N GLY A 64 11.45 -22.41 -3.49
CA GLY A 64 10.07 -21.97 -3.71
C GLY A 64 9.88 -20.45 -3.59
N VAL A 65 10.96 -19.63 -3.67
CA VAL A 65 10.85 -18.17 -3.59
C VAL A 65 10.03 -17.66 -4.79
N GLN A 66 9.01 -16.88 -4.49
CA GLN A 66 8.08 -16.39 -5.50
C GLN A 66 8.73 -15.34 -6.45
N PRO A 67 8.35 -15.30 -7.75
CA PRO A 67 8.91 -14.42 -8.75
C PRO A 67 9.01 -12.94 -8.33
N PRO A 68 8.03 -12.31 -7.65
CA PRO A 68 8.16 -10.93 -7.19
C PRO A 68 9.34 -10.71 -6.25
N THR A 69 9.58 -11.65 -5.33
CA THR A 69 10.69 -11.60 -4.37
C THR A 69 12.03 -11.83 -5.07
N MET A 70 12.09 -12.76 -6.02
CA MET A 70 13.28 -12.99 -6.86
C MET A 70 13.64 -11.72 -7.65
N ASN A 71 12.65 -11.07 -8.26
CA ASN A 71 12.86 -9.84 -9.03
C ASN A 71 13.30 -8.66 -8.15
N SER A 72 12.82 -8.60 -6.90
CA SER A 72 13.32 -7.63 -5.92
C SER A 72 14.79 -7.89 -5.55
N ALA A 73 15.17 -9.16 -5.41
CA ALA A 73 16.58 -9.52 -5.19
C ALA A 73 17.45 -9.16 -6.41
N VAL A 74 16.96 -9.40 -7.63
CA VAL A 74 17.64 -8.99 -8.87
C VAL A 74 17.87 -7.47 -8.90
N ALA A 75 16.85 -6.67 -8.56
CA ALA A 75 16.97 -5.21 -8.51
C ALA A 75 18.04 -4.76 -7.49
N ALA A 76 18.00 -5.34 -6.28
CA ALA A 76 18.96 -5.04 -5.22
C ALA A 76 20.40 -5.43 -5.60
N LEU A 77 20.59 -6.63 -6.16
CA LEU A 77 21.91 -7.13 -6.58
C LEU A 77 22.44 -6.36 -7.81
N ARG A 78 21.58 -6.00 -8.75
CA ARG A 78 21.98 -5.09 -9.86
C ARG A 78 22.49 -3.77 -9.32
N PHE A 79 21.74 -3.13 -8.43
CA PHE A 79 22.19 -1.89 -7.80
C PHE A 79 23.53 -2.08 -7.09
N PHE A 80 23.67 -3.12 -6.28
CA PHE A 80 24.89 -3.42 -5.53
C PHE A 80 26.09 -3.59 -6.45
N PHE A 81 25.98 -4.41 -7.50
CA PHE A 81 27.11 -4.64 -8.41
C PHE A 81 27.39 -3.45 -9.30
N THR A 82 26.38 -2.79 -9.87
CA THR A 82 26.60 -1.67 -10.80
C THR A 82 27.07 -0.41 -10.08
N THR A 83 26.48 -0.10 -8.93
CA THR A 83 26.71 1.18 -8.25
C THR A 83 27.74 1.04 -7.14
N THR A 84 27.52 0.13 -6.20
CA THR A 84 28.37 0.04 -5.01
C THR A 84 29.71 -0.63 -5.30
N CYS A 85 29.72 -1.69 -6.10
CA CYS A 85 30.95 -2.41 -6.46
C CYS A 85 31.63 -1.91 -7.75
N ASN A 86 30.96 -1.07 -8.53
CA ASN A 86 31.40 -0.64 -9.87
C ASN A 86 31.76 -1.82 -10.80
N ARG A 87 30.89 -2.87 -10.80
CA ARG A 87 31.04 -4.10 -11.58
C ARG A 87 29.79 -4.39 -12.42
N PRO A 88 29.43 -3.52 -13.39
CA PRO A 88 28.21 -3.67 -14.18
C PRO A 88 28.17 -4.95 -15.02
N GLU A 89 29.32 -5.47 -15.44
CA GLU A 89 29.44 -6.74 -16.17
C GLU A 89 28.90 -7.93 -15.36
N THR A 90 29.13 -7.96 -14.06
CA THR A 90 28.61 -9.00 -13.17
C THR A 90 27.09 -8.93 -13.09
N ALA A 91 26.52 -7.73 -13.02
CA ALA A 91 25.08 -7.50 -12.92
C ALA A 91 24.29 -7.94 -14.18
N ARG A 92 24.92 -8.00 -15.36
CA ARG A 92 24.28 -8.43 -16.62
C ARG A 92 23.78 -9.87 -16.57
N HIS A 93 24.37 -10.71 -15.75
CA HIS A 93 23.99 -12.13 -15.60
C HIS A 93 22.75 -12.35 -14.73
N LEU A 94 22.22 -11.31 -14.08
CA LEU A 94 20.97 -11.39 -13.33
C LEU A 94 19.76 -11.33 -14.27
N THR A 95 18.91 -12.35 -14.22
CA THR A 95 17.73 -12.48 -15.09
C THR A 95 16.46 -12.19 -14.30
N LEU A 96 15.55 -11.41 -14.89
CA LEU A 96 14.21 -11.23 -14.34
C LEU A 96 13.34 -12.45 -14.62
N VAL A 97 12.63 -12.92 -13.62
CA VAL A 97 11.69 -14.03 -13.74
C VAL A 97 10.32 -13.49 -14.18
N ARG A 98 9.75 -14.10 -15.23
CA ARG A 98 8.40 -13.75 -15.68
C ARG A 98 7.40 -14.01 -14.57
N GLN A 99 6.58 -12.99 -14.29
CA GLN A 99 5.50 -13.10 -13.32
C GLN A 99 4.22 -13.48 -14.06
N PRO A 100 3.53 -14.55 -13.66
CA PRO A 100 2.20 -14.81 -14.16
C PRO A 100 1.27 -13.67 -13.72
N GLN A 101 0.55 -13.09 -14.67
CA GLN A 101 -0.48 -12.10 -14.36
C GLN A 101 -1.69 -12.85 -13.78
N LYS A 102 -1.95 -12.67 -12.51
CA LYS A 102 -3.19 -13.13 -11.86
C LYS A 102 -4.20 -12.00 -11.88
N LEU A 103 -5.44 -12.30 -12.22
CA LEU A 103 -6.53 -11.34 -12.05
C LEU A 103 -6.62 -10.94 -10.57
N PRO A 104 -6.84 -9.66 -10.28
CA PRO A 104 -7.01 -9.21 -8.91
C PRO A 104 -8.28 -9.82 -8.32
N VAL A 105 -8.23 -10.15 -7.05
CA VAL A 105 -9.41 -10.55 -6.29
C VAL A 105 -10.29 -9.31 -6.09
N VAL A 106 -11.56 -9.41 -6.45
CA VAL A 106 -12.57 -8.37 -6.26
C VAL A 106 -13.68 -8.93 -5.38
N LEU A 107 -14.09 -8.16 -4.38
CA LEU A 107 -15.23 -8.45 -3.51
C LEU A 107 -16.50 -7.93 -4.16
N THR A 108 -17.63 -8.61 -3.95
CA THR A 108 -18.93 -8.05 -4.31
C THR A 108 -19.32 -6.92 -3.34
N PRO A 109 -20.26 -6.04 -3.71
CA PRO A 109 -20.78 -5.02 -2.79
C PRO A 109 -21.27 -5.61 -1.46
N GLU A 110 -21.95 -6.77 -1.48
CA GLU A 110 -22.45 -7.46 -0.31
C GLU A 110 -21.30 -8.01 0.58
N GLU A 111 -20.24 -8.57 -0.03
CA GLU A 111 -19.05 -9.00 0.70
C GLU A 111 -18.36 -7.82 1.37
N VAL A 112 -18.22 -6.69 0.69
CA VAL A 112 -17.66 -5.46 1.27
C VAL A 112 -18.50 -4.96 2.42
N ALA A 113 -19.82 -4.93 2.26
CA ALA A 113 -20.73 -4.49 3.31
C ALA A 113 -20.63 -5.38 4.56
N ARG A 114 -20.65 -6.71 4.40
CA ARG A 114 -20.44 -7.67 5.51
C ARG A 114 -19.11 -7.44 6.21
N LEU A 115 -18.03 -7.26 5.42
CA LEU A 115 -16.69 -7.01 5.96
C LEU A 115 -16.63 -5.72 6.80
N ILE A 116 -17.20 -4.61 6.31
CA ILE A 116 -17.24 -3.33 7.05
C ILE A 116 -18.10 -3.44 8.29
N GLN A 117 -19.26 -4.10 8.21
CA GLN A 117 -20.18 -4.27 9.35
C GLN A 117 -19.57 -5.10 10.47
N ALA A 118 -18.85 -6.17 10.14
CA ALA A 118 -18.25 -7.08 11.10
C ALA A 118 -16.90 -6.57 11.66
N ALA A 119 -16.40 -5.41 11.19
CA ALA A 119 -15.16 -4.85 11.70
C ALA A 119 -15.22 -4.62 13.22
N PRO A 120 -14.15 -4.95 13.97
CA PRO A 120 -14.15 -4.88 15.44
C PRO A 120 -14.14 -3.42 15.93
N GLY A 121 -15.34 -2.89 16.15
CA GLY A 121 -15.59 -1.56 16.69
C GLY A 121 -15.49 -0.40 15.67
N PRO A 122 -15.92 0.80 16.09
CA PRO A 122 -16.09 1.96 15.20
C PRO A 122 -14.80 2.39 14.49
N LYS A 123 -13.65 2.29 15.16
CA LYS A 123 -12.35 2.65 14.58
C LYS A 123 -12.03 1.85 13.32
N TYR A 124 -12.13 0.53 13.42
CA TYR A 124 -11.80 -0.33 12.29
C TYR A 124 -12.88 -0.29 11.22
N LYS A 125 -14.14 -0.17 11.61
CA LYS A 125 -15.24 0.05 10.68
C LYS A 125 -14.99 1.28 9.80
N ALA A 126 -14.64 2.41 10.43
CA ALA A 126 -14.28 3.63 9.72
C ALA A 126 -13.00 3.46 8.86
N ALA A 127 -11.96 2.78 9.36
CA ALA A 127 -10.73 2.55 8.61
C ALA A 127 -10.95 1.68 7.36
N LEU A 128 -11.76 0.61 7.46
CA LEU A 128 -12.12 -0.23 6.32
C LEU A 128 -12.99 0.54 5.32
N ALA A 129 -13.92 1.36 5.83
CA ALA A 129 -14.76 2.22 5.00
C ALA A 129 -13.92 3.26 4.22
N VAL A 130 -12.88 3.84 4.82
CA VAL A 130 -11.92 4.72 4.12
C VAL A 130 -11.14 3.95 3.06
N ALA A 131 -10.63 2.76 3.39
CA ALA A 131 -9.85 1.94 2.46
C ALA A 131 -10.67 1.59 1.19
N TYR A 132 -11.95 1.31 1.36
CA TYR A 132 -12.86 1.03 0.25
C TYR A 132 -13.47 2.29 -0.34
N GLY A 133 -14.10 3.17 0.44
CA GLY A 133 -14.91 4.29 -0.05
C GLY A 133 -14.11 5.42 -0.67
N ALA A 134 -12.81 5.55 -0.33
CA ALA A 134 -11.88 6.49 -0.94
C ALA A 134 -10.75 5.81 -1.73
N GLY A 135 -10.72 4.48 -1.77
CA GLY A 135 -9.71 3.70 -2.48
C GLY A 135 -8.28 3.94 -2.00
N LEU A 136 -8.07 4.28 -0.72
CA LEU A 136 -6.75 4.61 -0.18
C LEU A 136 -5.87 3.36 0.00
N ARG A 137 -4.54 3.55 -0.11
CA ARG A 137 -3.57 2.50 0.23
C ARG A 137 -3.57 2.29 1.75
N VAL A 138 -3.26 1.07 2.19
CA VAL A 138 -3.20 0.75 3.63
C VAL A 138 -2.28 1.68 4.42
N SER A 139 -1.16 2.10 3.85
CA SER A 139 -0.25 3.06 4.47
C SER A 139 -0.83 4.48 4.49
N GLU A 140 -1.60 4.88 3.49
CA GLU A 140 -2.30 6.16 3.45
C GLU A 140 -3.38 6.17 4.53
N VAL A 141 -4.22 5.13 4.61
CA VAL A 141 -5.22 5.00 5.69
C VAL A 141 -4.60 5.06 7.07
N ALA A 142 -3.49 4.31 7.28
CA ALA A 142 -2.83 4.26 8.58
C ALA A 142 -2.30 5.63 9.03
N ASN A 143 -1.80 6.45 8.10
CA ASN A 143 -1.18 7.73 8.39
C ASN A 143 -2.13 8.94 8.22
N LEU A 144 -3.44 8.74 8.08
CA LEU A 144 -4.40 9.83 8.05
C LEU A 144 -4.43 10.58 9.38
N ARG A 145 -4.45 11.89 9.30
CA ARG A 145 -4.66 12.80 10.43
C ARG A 145 -6.11 13.26 10.48
N VAL A 146 -6.55 13.72 11.62
CA VAL A 146 -7.90 14.31 11.77
C VAL A 146 -8.06 15.51 10.83
N LEU A 147 -7.02 16.34 10.70
CA LEU A 147 -7.00 17.52 9.84
C LEU A 147 -7.00 17.23 8.33
N ASP A 148 -6.78 15.96 7.93
CA ASP A 148 -6.84 15.56 6.53
C ASP A 148 -8.29 15.42 6.02
N ILE A 149 -9.26 15.41 6.92
CA ILE A 149 -10.68 15.32 6.58
C ILE A 149 -11.27 16.72 6.40
N ASP A 150 -11.49 17.09 5.15
CA ASP A 150 -12.11 18.36 4.77
C ASP A 150 -13.59 18.13 4.45
N SER A 151 -14.44 18.28 5.48
CA SER A 151 -15.88 18.03 5.35
C SER A 151 -16.61 19.13 4.59
N GLU A 152 -16.04 20.33 4.46
CA GLU A 152 -16.65 21.41 3.66
C GLU A 152 -16.47 21.16 2.16
N ARG A 153 -15.26 20.72 1.78
CA ARG A 153 -14.94 20.40 0.39
C ARG A 153 -15.25 18.97 -0.01
N MET A 154 -15.64 18.14 0.95
CA MET A 154 -15.91 16.71 0.79
C MET A 154 -14.71 15.98 0.17
N VAL A 155 -13.51 16.18 0.73
CA VAL A 155 -12.28 15.53 0.29
C VAL A 155 -11.45 15.03 1.49
N ILE A 156 -10.65 14.00 1.23
CA ILE A 156 -9.61 13.51 2.14
C ILE A 156 -8.27 13.93 1.56
N ARG A 157 -7.49 14.74 2.27
CA ARG A 157 -6.13 15.10 1.88
C ARG A 157 -5.20 13.93 2.13
N VAL A 158 -4.46 13.51 1.12
CA VAL A 158 -3.46 12.44 1.23
C VAL A 158 -2.10 13.07 0.98
N GLU A 159 -1.40 13.37 2.06
CA GLU A 159 -0.04 13.91 1.98
C GLU A 159 0.97 12.79 1.72
N GLN A 160 2.02 13.09 0.95
CA GLN A 160 3.15 12.22 0.67
C GLN A 160 2.77 10.79 0.23
N GLY A 161 1.76 10.67 -0.62
CA GLY A 161 1.42 9.41 -1.27
C GLY A 161 2.65 8.77 -1.99
N LYS A 162 2.45 7.66 -2.68
CA LYS A 162 3.53 7.00 -3.43
C LYS A 162 4.23 8.01 -4.38
N GLY A 163 5.52 8.26 -4.16
CA GLY A 163 6.32 9.24 -4.92
C GLY A 163 6.27 10.66 -4.34
N LYS A 164 5.88 10.85 -3.08
CA LYS A 164 5.81 12.15 -2.38
C LYS A 164 4.91 13.18 -3.07
N LYS A 165 3.84 12.73 -3.74
CA LYS A 165 2.84 13.60 -4.38
C LYS A 165 1.59 13.63 -3.52
N ASP A 166 1.12 14.82 -3.21
CA ASP A 166 -0.13 15.06 -2.51
C ASP A 166 -1.31 14.88 -3.48
N ARG A 167 -2.42 14.40 -2.96
CA ARG A 167 -3.65 14.25 -3.72
C ARG A 167 -4.87 14.33 -2.82
N ASN A 168 -6.02 14.60 -3.40
CA ASN A 168 -7.30 14.48 -2.73
C ASN A 168 -7.93 13.09 -3.01
N GLY A 169 -8.43 12.45 -1.97
CA GLY A 169 -9.32 11.29 -2.03
C GLY A 169 -10.79 11.72 -1.92
N MET A 170 -11.68 10.88 -2.38
CA MET A 170 -13.13 11.09 -2.26
C MET A 170 -13.57 10.95 -0.80
N LEU A 171 -14.36 11.90 -0.32
CA LEU A 171 -15.09 11.83 0.95
C LEU A 171 -16.58 11.83 0.65
N SER A 172 -17.20 10.65 0.61
CA SER A 172 -18.64 10.57 0.39
C SER A 172 -19.44 10.90 1.66
N PRO A 173 -20.72 11.31 1.54
CA PRO A 173 -21.56 11.61 2.70
C PRO A 173 -21.61 10.46 3.70
N ARG A 174 -21.73 9.24 3.22
CA ARG A 174 -21.76 8.04 4.06
C ARG A 174 -20.45 7.76 4.77
N LEU A 175 -19.33 7.97 4.08
CA LEU A 175 -18.02 7.85 4.68
C LEU A 175 -17.83 8.87 5.81
N LEU A 176 -18.29 10.11 5.59
CA LEU A 176 -18.25 11.17 6.60
C LEU A 176 -19.06 10.80 7.86
N VAL A 177 -20.23 10.18 7.69
CA VAL A 177 -21.03 9.69 8.84
C VAL A 177 -20.25 8.68 9.66
N LEU A 178 -19.66 7.66 9.03
CA LEU A 178 -18.87 6.64 9.73
C LEU A 178 -17.63 7.22 10.42
N LEU A 179 -17.00 8.24 9.82
CA LEU A 179 -15.88 8.95 10.44
C LEU A 179 -16.31 9.77 11.66
N ARG A 180 -17.51 10.41 11.61
CA ARG A 180 -18.08 11.14 12.73
C ARG A 180 -18.48 10.18 13.87
N GLU A 181 -19.09 9.04 13.57
CA GLU A 181 -19.38 8.00 14.55
C GLU A 181 -18.11 7.55 15.29
N TRP A 182 -17.05 7.29 14.54
CA TRP A 182 -15.73 6.98 15.12
C TRP A 182 -15.19 8.15 15.97
N TRP A 183 -15.27 9.38 15.47
CA TRP A 183 -14.76 10.55 16.18
C TRP A 183 -15.49 10.80 17.50
N LEU A 184 -16.80 10.60 17.55
CA LEU A 184 -17.61 10.74 18.77
C LEU A 184 -17.16 9.78 19.88
N VAL A 185 -16.77 8.55 19.53
CA VAL A 185 -16.35 7.52 20.49
C VAL A 185 -14.86 7.63 20.82
N GLY A 186 -14.02 7.77 19.83
CA GLY A 186 -12.57 7.66 19.98
C GLY A 186 -11.85 8.97 20.25
N ARG A 187 -12.48 10.10 19.94
CA ARG A 187 -11.90 11.47 20.09
C ARG A 187 -10.45 11.59 19.68
N PRO A 188 -10.06 11.09 18.48
CA PRO A 188 -8.68 11.15 18.03
C PRO A 188 -8.24 12.62 17.91
N THR A 189 -7.02 12.93 18.34
CA THR A 189 -6.49 14.30 18.32
C THR A 189 -5.58 14.60 17.14
N MET A 190 -4.62 13.73 16.87
CA MET A 190 -3.65 13.90 15.78
C MET A 190 -3.91 12.88 14.66
N TRP A 191 -3.75 11.60 14.96
CA TRP A 191 -3.95 10.53 13.99
C TRP A 191 -5.42 10.13 13.96
N LEU A 192 -6.02 10.07 12.77
CA LEU A 192 -7.43 9.67 12.63
C LEU A 192 -7.65 8.24 13.16
N PHE A 193 -6.66 7.37 12.96
CA PHE A 193 -6.66 6.01 13.49
C PHE A 193 -5.41 5.78 14.36
N PRO A 194 -5.46 6.15 15.65
CA PRO A 194 -4.32 5.95 16.54
C PRO A 194 -4.03 4.46 16.76
N GLY A 195 -2.76 4.16 17.02
CA GLY A 195 -2.29 2.83 17.39
C GLY A 195 -2.69 2.44 18.82
N ARG A 196 -1.89 1.55 19.42
CA ARG A 196 -1.97 1.24 20.87
C ARG A 196 -1.48 2.41 21.70
N ASP A 197 -0.42 3.06 21.25
CA ASP A 197 0.03 4.35 21.74
C ASP A 197 -0.73 5.43 20.96
N PRO A 198 -1.51 6.31 21.61
CA PRO A 198 -2.27 7.37 20.96
C PRO A 198 -1.41 8.40 20.20
N LEU A 199 -0.13 8.52 20.55
CA LEU A 199 0.82 9.40 19.89
C LEU A 199 1.32 8.85 18.54
N LEU A 200 1.09 7.57 18.28
CA LEU A 200 1.50 6.88 17.06
C LEU A 200 0.29 6.42 16.26
N PRO A 201 0.38 6.43 14.92
CA PRO A 201 -0.68 5.91 14.08
C PRO A 201 -0.78 4.39 14.17
N ILE A 202 -1.93 3.85 13.80
CA ILE A 202 -2.09 2.41 13.59
C ILE A 202 -1.10 1.93 12.53
N THR A 203 -0.52 0.74 12.71
CA THR A 203 0.41 0.21 11.72
C THR A 203 -0.32 -0.39 10.51
N PRO A 204 0.23 -0.28 9.29
CA PRO A 204 -0.31 -0.99 8.12
C PRO A 204 -0.46 -2.50 8.34
N ARG A 205 0.43 -3.11 9.13
CA ARG A 205 0.37 -4.53 9.50
C ARG A 205 -0.85 -4.85 10.36
N GLN A 206 -1.19 -3.97 11.30
CA GLN A 206 -2.36 -4.15 12.16
C GLN A 206 -3.66 -4.04 11.34
N LEU A 207 -3.77 -3.03 10.45
CA LEU A 207 -4.91 -2.92 9.54
C LEU A 207 -5.04 -4.14 8.62
N HIS A 208 -3.92 -4.63 8.08
CA HIS A 208 -3.92 -5.83 7.26
C HIS A 208 -4.45 -7.04 8.05
N ARG A 209 -3.97 -7.23 9.27
CA ARG A 209 -4.42 -8.32 10.15
C ARG A 209 -5.93 -8.24 10.40
N VAL A 210 -6.43 -7.08 10.77
CA VAL A 210 -7.87 -6.88 11.03
C VAL A 210 -8.70 -7.19 9.78
N VAL A 211 -8.28 -6.76 8.60
CA VAL A 211 -8.99 -7.07 7.35
C VAL A 211 -9.07 -8.59 7.12
N CYS A 212 -7.95 -9.31 7.30
CA CYS A 212 -7.93 -10.76 7.11
C CYS A 212 -8.82 -11.47 8.15
N GLU A 213 -8.62 -11.18 9.45
CA GLU A 213 -9.39 -11.79 10.54
C GLU A 213 -10.90 -11.51 10.40
N THR A 214 -11.28 -10.30 9.98
CA THR A 214 -12.68 -9.95 9.74
C THR A 214 -13.26 -10.71 8.55
N ALA A 215 -12.49 -10.85 7.45
CA ALA A 215 -12.93 -11.58 6.27
C ALA A 215 -13.16 -13.07 6.59
N ASP A 216 -12.26 -13.67 7.34
CA ASP A 216 -12.38 -15.06 7.80
C ASP A 216 -13.61 -15.23 8.71
N ALA A 217 -13.84 -14.29 9.63
CA ALA A 217 -14.98 -14.32 10.56
C ALA A 217 -16.36 -14.23 9.87
N VAL A 218 -16.44 -13.56 8.71
CA VAL A 218 -17.69 -13.46 7.93
C VAL A 218 -17.79 -14.47 6.80
N GLY A 219 -16.88 -15.46 6.75
CA GLY A 219 -16.91 -16.55 5.78
C GLY A 219 -16.65 -16.09 4.33
N ILE A 220 -15.77 -15.10 4.11
CA ILE A 220 -15.33 -14.73 2.78
C ILE A 220 -14.18 -15.66 2.38
N GLU A 221 -14.42 -16.64 1.52
CA GLU A 221 -13.42 -17.63 1.07
C GLU A 221 -12.29 -17.03 0.23
N LYS A 222 -12.51 -15.83 -0.34
CA LYS A 222 -11.50 -15.12 -1.12
C LYS A 222 -10.36 -14.63 -0.24
N ARG A 223 -9.13 -14.64 -0.76
CA ARG A 223 -7.98 -14.04 -0.06
C ARG A 223 -8.13 -12.51 -0.01
N VAL A 224 -8.64 -11.99 1.10
CA VAL A 224 -8.88 -10.57 1.31
C VAL A 224 -7.66 -9.87 1.92
N SER A 225 -7.42 -8.66 1.49
CA SER A 225 -6.38 -7.77 2.02
C SER A 225 -6.84 -6.30 1.85
N PRO A 226 -6.17 -5.32 2.46
CA PRO A 226 -6.48 -3.91 2.19
C PRO A 226 -6.35 -3.52 0.71
N HIS A 227 -5.46 -4.18 -0.04
CA HIS A 227 -5.38 -3.98 -1.49
C HIS A 227 -6.60 -4.51 -2.23
N THR A 228 -7.22 -5.58 -1.73
CA THR A 228 -8.47 -6.12 -2.28
C THR A 228 -9.60 -5.10 -2.19
N LEU A 229 -9.74 -4.40 -1.06
CA LEU A 229 -10.72 -3.31 -0.91
C LEU A 229 -10.52 -2.20 -1.94
N ARG A 230 -9.27 -1.78 -2.14
CA ARG A 230 -8.92 -0.76 -3.14
C ARG A 230 -9.15 -1.26 -4.58
N HIS A 231 -8.89 -2.53 -4.87
CA HIS A 231 -9.21 -3.12 -6.18
C HIS A 231 -10.71 -3.18 -6.41
N SER A 232 -11.49 -3.58 -5.39
CA SER A 232 -12.94 -3.59 -5.46
C SER A 232 -13.52 -2.19 -5.69
N PHE A 233 -13.00 -1.16 -4.99
CA PHE A 233 -13.38 0.24 -5.26
C PHE A 233 -13.16 0.62 -6.72
N ALA A 234 -11.98 0.34 -7.28
CA ALA A 234 -11.67 0.67 -8.67
C ALA A 234 -12.58 -0.07 -9.66
N THR A 235 -12.84 -1.36 -9.42
CA THR A 235 -13.69 -2.20 -10.27
C THR A 235 -15.13 -1.74 -10.21
N HIS A 236 -15.67 -1.46 -9.03
CA HIS A 236 -17.05 -1.00 -8.88
C HIS A 236 -17.27 0.38 -9.50
N LEU A 237 -16.30 1.29 -9.44
CA LEU A 237 -16.38 2.55 -10.18
C LEU A 237 -16.40 2.32 -11.70
N LEU A 238 -15.58 1.38 -12.18
CA LEU A 238 -15.57 1.03 -13.62
C LEU A 238 -16.90 0.41 -14.05
N GLU A 239 -17.49 -0.46 -13.23
CA GLU A 239 -18.81 -1.06 -13.46
C GLU A 239 -19.95 -0.02 -13.46
N GLN A 240 -19.77 1.08 -12.70
CA GLN A 240 -20.66 2.24 -12.71
C GLN A 240 -20.47 3.15 -13.95
N GLY A 241 -19.58 2.78 -14.86
CA GLY A 241 -19.31 3.56 -16.07
C GLY A 241 -18.38 4.76 -15.87
N VAL A 242 -17.70 4.87 -14.73
CA VAL A 242 -16.74 5.95 -14.49
C VAL A 242 -15.52 5.77 -15.38
N ASP A 243 -15.10 6.87 -16.05
CA ASP A 243 -13.94 6.85 -16.94
C ASP A 243 -12.67 6.39 -16.22
N VAL A 244 -11.92 5.47 -16.84
CA VAL A 244 -10.69 4.88 -16.27
C VAL A 244 -9.67 5.94 -15.85
N ARG A 245 -9.58 7.06 -16.58
CA ARG A 245 -8.65 8.15 -16.26
C ARG A 245 -9.04 8.84 -14.95
N LEU A 246 -10.35 9.00 -14.72
CA LEU A 246 -10.87 9.56 -13.47
C LEU A 246 -10.59 8.62 -12.30
N ILE A 247 -10.77 7.32 -12.49
CA ILE A 247 -10.42 6.30 -11.50
C ILE A 247 -8.92 6.34 -11.19
N GLN A 248 -8.06 6.48 -12.20
CA GLN A 248 -6.61 6.61 -12.02
C GLN A 248 -6.23 7.85 -11.21
N VAL A 249 -6.89 8.99 -11.44
CA VAL A 249 -6.71 10.23 -10.66
C VAL A 249 -7.15 10.02 -9.22
N ALA A 250 -8.34 9.47 -8.99
CA ALA A 250 -8.86 9.15 -7.65
C ALA A 250 -7.92 8.23 -6.87
N LEU A 251 -7.33 7.25 -7.54
CA LEU A 251 -6.37 6.32 -6.96
C LEU A 251 -4.95 6.89 -6.81
N GLY A 252 -4.60 8.01 -7.44
CA GLY A 252 -3.26 8.59 -7.42
C GLY A 252 -2.23 7.68 -8.10
N HIS A 253 -2.52 7.22 -9.32
CA HIS A 253 -1.58 6.47 -10.16
C HIS A 253 -0.66 7.44 -10.91
N SER A 254 0.65 7.39 -10.62
CA SER A 254 1.66 8.36 -11.09
C SER A 254 2.12 8.18 -12.55
N LYS A 255 1.57 7.25 -13.32
CA LYS A 255 2.09 6.88 -14.65
C LYS A 255 1.41 7.54 -15.85
N LEU A 256 0.75 8.67 -15.69
CA LEU A 256 0.26 9.43 -16.83
C LEU A 256 0.73 10.89 -16.74
N ASP A 257 1.54 11.31 -17.71
CA ASP A 257 1.97 12.70 -17.94
C ASP A 257 0.82 13.70 -18.19
N THR A 258 -0.42 13.26 -18.05
CA THR A 258 -1.64 14.04 -18.22
C THR A 258 -2.21 14.57 -16.90
N THR A 259 -1.59 14.29 -15.77
CA THR A 259 -2.10 14.69 -14.42
C THR A 259 -2.24 16.21 -14.28
N ALA A 260 -1.43 17.00 -14.95
CA ALA A 260 -1.53 18.48 -14.89
C ALA A 260 -2.85 19.02 -15.52
N ARG A 261 -3.36 18.40 -16.58
CA ARG A 261 -4.63 18.79 -17.21
C ARG A 261 -5.86 18.42 -16.37
N TYR A 262 -5.77 17.36 -15.57
CA TYR A 262 -6.90 16.85 -14.77
C TYR A 262 -6.86 17.31 -13.30
N ALA A 263 -5.77 17.92 -12.83
CA ALA A 263 -5.66 18.41 -11.46
C ALA A 263 -6.72 19.47 -11.12
N HIS A 264 -7.06 20.35 -12.07
CA HIS A 264 -8.14 21.33 -11.91
C HIS A 264 -9.54 20.69 -12.02
N VAL A 265 -9.67 19.62 -12.81
CA VAL A 265 -10.94 18.90 -12.99
C VAL A 265 -11.18 17.93 -11.84
N ALA A 266 -10.10 17.40 -11.21
CA ALA A 266 -10.18 16.38 -10.16
C ALA A 266 -11.07 16.79 -8.97
N GLY A 267 -11.03 18.05 -8.54
CA GLY A 267 -11.82 18.53 -7.40
C GLY A 267 -13.33 18.59 -7.68
N LYS A 268 -13.73 18.91 -8.91
CA LYS A 268 -15.14 18.93 -9.32
C LYS A 268 -15.66 17.52 -9.56
N VAL A 269 -14.89 16.72 -10.30
CA VAL A 269 -15.23 15.35 -10.66
C VAL A 269 -15.30 14.42 -9.46
N LEU A 270 -14.37 14.53 -8.49
CA LEU A 270 -14.42 13.75 -7.25
C LEU A 270 -15.69 14.01 -6.42
N ARG A 271 -16.25 15.22 -6.53
CA ARG A 271 -17.52 15.57 -5.87
C ARG A 271 -18.77 15.06 -6.62
N GLU A 272 -18.67 14.90 -7.94
CA GLU A 272 -19.75 14.40 -8.78
C GLU A 272 -19.78 12.87 -8.87
N MET A 273 -18.67 12.20 -8.53
CA MET A 273 -18.61 10.73 -8.50
C MET A 273 -19.37 10.19 -7.28
N VAL A 274 -20.25 9.23 -7.51
CA VAL A 274 -20.90 8.48 -6.43
C VAL A 274 -19.95 7.41 -5.91
N SER A 275 -19.66 7.44 -4.61
CA SER A 275 -18.81 6.41 -4.01
C SER A 275 -19.51 5.05 -4.01
N PRO A 276 -18.82 3.95 -4.39
CA PRO A 276 -19.37 2.60 -4.22
C PRO A 276 -19.80 2.30 -2.79
N LEU A 277 -19.20 2.95 -1.79
CA LEU A 277 -19.60 2.85 -0.39
C LEU A 277 -21.05 3.35 -0.17
N ASP A 278 -21.46 4.40 -0.87
CA ASP A 278 -22.80 4.98 -0.72
C ASP A 278 -23.88 4.08 -1.32
N GLN A 279 -23.51 3.17 -2.20
CA GLN A 279 -24.43 2.21 -2.84
C GLN A 279 -24.61 0.90 -2.05
N LEU A 280 -23.87 0.71 -0.96
CA LEU A 280 -24.01 -0.50 -0.13
C LEU A 280 -25.32 -0.47 0.67
N THR A 281 -26.39 -1.06 0.12
CA THR A 281 -27.74 -1.05 0.68
C THR A 281 -27.86 -1.64 2.09
N SER A 282 -27.07 -2.65 2.41
CA SER A 282 -27.07 -3.31 3.73
C SER A 282 -26.50 -2.45 4.86
N LEU A 283 -25.74 -1.38 4.56
CA LEU A 283 -25.31 -0.40 5.55
C LEU A 283 -26.40 0.65 5.86
N VAL A 284 -27.54 0.65 5.14
CA VAL A 284 -28.64 1.64 5.27
C VAL A 284 -29.60 1.30 6.41
N ARG A 285 -29.68 0.04 6.86
CA ARG A 285 -30.62 -0.38 7.90
C ARG A 285 -30.03 -0.28 9.31
N GLY A 286 -29.63 0.89 9.70
CA GLY A 286 -29.27 1.22 11.08
C GLY A 286 -29.84 2.60 11.43
N LYS A 287 -31.09 2.63 11.87
CA LYS A 287 -31.82 3.71 12.57
C LYS A 287 -31.60 5.14 12.06
N ASP A 288 -32.70 5.76 11.70
CA ASP A 288 -32.90 7.17 11.49
C ASP A 288 -32.00 8.04 12.38
N ALA A 289 -31.27 8.97 11.72
CA ALA A 289 -30.52 9.97 12.43
C ALA A 289 -31.50 10.85 13.22
N PRO A 290 -31.25 11.17 14.48
CA PRO A 290 -32.01 12.22 15.15
C PRO A 290 -31.70 13.56 14.46
N THR A 291 -32.76 14.25 14.11
CA THR A 291 -32.82 15.65 13.64
C THR A 291 -32.03 16.60 14.51
#